data_a638d84feed0e99f9d602fcbdf8cd5a9
#
_entry.id   a638d84feed0e99f9d602fcbdf8cd5a9
#
_cell.length_a   1.000
_cell.length_b   1.000
_cell.length_c   1.000
_cell.angle_alpha   90.00
_cell.angle_beta   90.00
_cell.angle_gamma   90.00
#
_symmetry.space_group_name_H-M   'P 1'
#
loop_
_entity.id
_entity.type
_entity.pdbx_description
1 polymer ?
#
loop_
_entity_poly.entity_id
_entity_poly.type
_entity_poly.pdbx_seq_one_letter_code
_entity_poly.pdbx_strand_id
1 'polypeptide(L)'
;MKTWRVSVHITPRRGILDPQGKAVEGALHSLGFEAVREVHIGRHIVIENEASNADEAKSAVKAMCERLLANPVTEDFEIQSAAEL
;
A
#
# COMPACT_ATOMS: atom_id res chain seq x y z
N MET A 1 2.73 9.23 -25.80
CA MET A 1 2.52 8.49 -24.57
C MET A 1 1.22 8.91 -23.89
N LYS A 2 0.62 7.98 -23.17
CA LYS A 2 -0.60 8.24 -22.42
C LYS A 2 -0.25 8.41 -20.96
N THR A 3 -1.10 9.09 -20.21
CA THR A 3 -0.95 9.21 -18.77
C THR A 3 -1.81 8.16 -18.08
N TRP A 4 -1.20 7.41 -17.17
CA TRP A 4 -1.88 6.35 -16.42
C TRP A 4 -1.88 6.67 -14.93
N ARG A 5 -3.02 6.46 -14.30
CA ARG A 5 -3.13 6.55 -12.86
C ARG A 5 -2.98 5.15 -12.28
N VAL A 6 -1.92 4.95 -11.52
CA VAL A 6 -1.62 3.66 -10.91
C VAL A 6 -1.79 3.78 -9.41
N SER A 7 -2.61 2.91 -8.84
CA SER A 7 -2.86 2.87 -7.40
C SER A 7 -2.11 1.70 -6.79
N VAL A 8 -1.44 1.94 -5.67
CA VAL A 8 -0.70 0.92 -4.95
C VAL A 8 -1.00 0.97 -3.46
N HIS A 9 -1.17 -0.20 -2.86
CA HIS A 9 -1.30 -0.36 -1.41
C HIS A 9 0.01 -0.89 -0.85
N ILE A 10 0.47 -0.28 0.23
CA ILE A 10 1.68 -0.69 0.92
C ILE A 10 1.30 -1.02 2.35
N THR A 11 1.57 -2.25 2.77
CA THR A 11 1.17 -2.75 4.08
C THR A 11 2.34 -3.38 4.82
N PRO A 12 2.34 -3.34 6.17
CA PRO A 12 3.36 -4.05 6.94
C PRO A 12 3.29 -5.55 6.68
N ARG A 13 4.44 -6.20 6.64
CA ARG A 13 4.50 -7.67 6.52
C ARG A 13 3.94 -8.32 7.77
N ARG A 14 3.39 -9.53 7.61
CA ARG A 14 2.95 -10.33 8.74
C ARG A 14 4.10 -10.59 9.70
N GLY A 15 3.80 -10.53 11.01
CA GLY A 15 4.79 -10.78 12.04
C GLY A 15 5.68 -9.58 12.35
N ILE A 16 5.59 -8.50 11.61
CA ILE A 16 6.32 -7.27 11.88
C ILE A 16 5.52 -6.43 12.87
N LEU A 17 6.21 -5.84 13.83
CA LEU A 17 5.59 -4.93 14.80
C LEU A 17 5.04 -3.69 14.08
N ASP A 18 3.76 -3.43 14.31
CA ASP A 18 3.07 -2.24 13.79
C ASP A 18 2.54 -1.42 14.96
N PRO A 19 3.32 -0.46 15.46
CA PRO A 19 2.91 0.33 16.62
C PRO A 19 1.62 1.12 16.36
N GLN A 20 1.41 1.65 15.15
CA GLN A 20 0.19 2.37 14.81
C GLN A 20 -1.01 1.45 14.82
N GLY A 21 -0.88 0.27 14.22
CA GLY A 21 -1.94 -0.72 14.20
C GLY A 21 -2.30 -1.19 15.59
N LYS A 22 -1.32 -1.40 16.45
CA LYS A 22 -1.54 -1.80 17.84
C LYS A 22 -2.27 -0.71 18.63
N ALA A 23 -1.93 0.54 18.43
CA ALA A 23 -2.61 1.66 19.09
C ALA A 23 -4.08 1.75 18.67
N VAL A 24 -4.36 1.58 17.39
CA VAL A 24 -5.73 1.58 16.86
C VAL A 24 -6.52 0.38 17.40
N GLU A 25 -5.90 -0.80 17.43
CA GLU A 25 -6.51 -2.00 17.99
C GLU A 25 -6.94 -1.78 19.44
N GLY A 26 -6.05 -1.25 20.27
CA GLY A 26 -6.35 -0.94 21.67
C GLY A 26 -7.48 0.07 21.82
N ALA A 27 -7.48 1.11 20.99
CA ALA A 27 -8.54 2.11 21.02
C ALA A 27 -9.89 1.51 20.62
N LEU A 28 -9.91 0.63 19.62
CA LEU A 28 -11.14 -0.05 19.20
C LEU A 28 -11.68 -0.94 20.30
N HIS A 29 -10.81 -1.69 20.99
CA HIS A 29 -11.22 -2.51 22.13
C HIS A 29 -11.83 -1.64 23.24
N SER A 30 -11.22 -0.50 23.51
CA SER A 30 -11.74 0.44 24.53
C SER A 30 -13.11 1.01 24.15
N LEU A 31 -13.42 1.09 22.86
CA LEU A 31 -14.72 1.55 22.36
C LEU A 31 -15.77 0.43 22.32
N GLY A 32 -15.42 -0.79 22.70
CA GLY A 32 -16.34 -1.92 22.74
C GLY A 32 -16.25 -2.85 21.53
N PHE A 33 -15.35 -2.62 20.61
CA PHE A 33 -15.17 -3.49 19.44
C PHE A 33 -14.23 -4.65 19.77
N GLU A 34 -14.67 -5.52 20.66
CA GLU A 34 -13.85 -6.60 21.22
C GLU A 34 -13.53 -7.72 20.22
N ALA A 35 -14.30 -7.83 19.15
CA ALA A 35 -14.06 -8.84 18.12
C ALA A 35 -12.90 -8.51 17.19
N VAL A 36 -12.35 -7.30 17.26
CA VAL A 36 -11.20 -6.91 16.47
C VAL A 36 -9.97 -7.68 16.95
N ARG A 37 -9.33 -8.42 16.05
CA ARG A 37 -8.15 -9.24 16.38
C ARG A 37 -6.84 -8.53 16.08
N GLU A 38 -6.74 -7.94 14.89
CA GLU A 38 -5.52 -7.27 14.45
C GLU A 38 -5.89 -6.06 13.62
N VAL A 39 -5.06 -5.03 13.73
CA VAL A 39 -5.15 -3.84 12.90
C VAL A 39 -3.78 -3.54 12.34
N HIS A 40 -3.71 -3.38 11.03
CA HIS A 40 -2.48 -3.01 10.34
C HIS A 40 -2.70 -1.71 9.60
N ILE A 41 -1.79 -0.77 9.80
CA ILE A 41 -1.86 0.53 9.15
C ILE A 41 -0.86 0.56 8.00
N GLY A 42 -1.35 0.81 6.82
CA GLY A 42 -0.53 0.92 5.62
C GLY A 42 -0.74 2.24 4.91
N ARG A 43 -0.32 2.29 3.64
CA ARG A 43 -0.44 3.49 2.83
C ARG A 43 -1.11 3.15 1.51
N HIS A 44 -1.85 4.11 0.98
CA HIS A 44 -2.40 4.05 -0.37
C HIS A 44 -1.76 5.18 -1.16
N ILE A 45 -1.05 4.85 -2.23
CA ILE A 45 -0.35 5.83 -3.06
C ILE A 45 -0.92 5.79 -4.46
N VAL A 46 -1.19 6.97 -5.01
CA VAL A 46 -1.66 7.11 -6.39
C VAL A 46 -0.58 7.85 -7.17
N ILE A 47 -0.13 7.24 -8.26
CA ILE A 47 0.93 7.78 -9.09
C ILE A 47 0.40 7.98 -10.51
N GLU A 48 0.55 9.19 -11.05
CA GLU A 48 0.25 9.47 -12.43
C GLU A 48 1.55 9.40 -13.21
N ASN A 49 1.61 8.47 -14.15
CA ASN A 49 2.83 8.16 -14.88
C ASN A 49 2.57 8.03 -16.37
N GLU A 50 3.44 8.59 -17.19
CA GLU A 50 3.34 8.46 -18.62
C GLU A 50 3.89 7.11 -19.06
N ALA A 51 3.14 6.41 -19.90
CA ALA A 51 3.53 5.11 -20.43
C ALA A 51 2.74 4.79 -21.69
N SER A 52 3.23 3.86 -22.47
CA SER A 52 2.57 3.45 -23.72
C SER A 52 1.33 2.60 -23.47
N ASN A 53 1.33 1.82 -22.39
CA ASN A 53 0.23 0.93 -22.04
C ASN A 53 0.21 0.67 -20.53
N ALA A 54 -0.84 -0.01 -20.08
CA ALA A 54 -1.04 -0.29 -18.66
C ALA A 54 0.09 -1.13 -18.06
N ASP A 55 0.56 -2.14 -18.78
CA ASP A 55 1.61 -3.03 -18.28
C ASP A 55 2.93 -2.28 -18.07
N GLU A 56 3.26 -1.39 -18.99
CA GLU A 56 4.44 -0.53 -18.85
C GLU A 56 4.31 0.39 -17.64
N ALA A 57 3.13 0.99 -17.46
CA ALA A 57 2.87 1.85 -16.31
C ALA A 57 3.01 1.08 -14.99
N LYS A 58 2.46 -0.12 -14.91
CA LYS A 58 2.56 -0.97 -13.73
C LYS A 58 4.00 -1.39 -13.45
N SER A 59 4.75 -1.74 -14.48
CA SER A 59 6.16 -2.12 -14.33
C SER A 59 7.00 -0.97 -13.79
N ALA A 60 6.75 0.25 -14.26
CA ALA A 60 7.45 1.42 -13.76
C ALA A 60 7.14 1.66 -12.28
N VAL A 61 5.86 1.57 -11.89
CA VAL A 61 5.45 1.77 -10.50
C VAL A 61 5.99 0.65 -9.60
N LYS A 62 6.03 -0.58 -10.10
CA LYS A 62 6.65 -1.68 -9.36
C LYS A 62 8.10 -1.37 -9.02
N ALA A 63 8.86 -0.88 -9.99
CA ALA A 63 10.25 -0.47 -9.76
C ALA A 63 10.34 0.67 -8.73
N MET A 64 9.41 1.63 -8.79
CA MET A 64 9.34 2.71 -7.80
C MET A 64 9.11 2.18 -6.39
N CYS A 65 8.20 1.22 -6.25
CA CYS A 65 7.91 0.59 -4.96
C CYS A 65 9.14 -0.12 -4.41
N GLU A 66 9.83 -0.89 -5.25
CA GLU A 66 11.02 -1.64 -4.84
C GLU A 66 12.18 -0.74 -4.43
N ARG A 67 12.29 0.44 -5.06
CA ARG A 67 13.43 1.34 -4.85
C ARG A 67 13.18 2.44 -3.83
N LEU A 68 11.92 2.82 -3.60
CA LEU A 68 11.61 3.98 -2.77
C LEU A 68 10.34 3.86 -1.95
N LEU A 69 9.22 3.45 -2.55
CA LEU A 69 7.91 3.64 -1.95
C LEU A 69 7.61 2.67 -0.82
N ALA A 70 8.13 1.46 -0.88
CA ALA A 70 7.95 0.44 0.15
C ALA A 70 9.29 0.09 0.77
N ASN A 71 9.28 -0.18 2.08
CA ASN A 71 10.46 -0.68 2.76
C ASN A 71 10.56 -2.18 2.48
N PRO A 72 11.57 -2.64 1.73
CA PRO A 72 11.66 -4.05 1.32
C PRO A 72 11.84 -5.03 2.48
N VAL A 73 12.27 -4.53 3.64
CA VAL A 73 12.47 -5.38 4.82
C VAL A 73 11.17 -5.61 5.59
N THR A 74 10.34 -4.57 5.70
CA THR A 74 9.19 -4.58 6.62
C THR A 74 7.84 -4.44 5.94
N GLU A 75 7.81 -4.14 4.64
CA GLU A 75 6.56 -3.85 3.94
C GLU A 75 6.42 -4.67 2.67
N ASP A 76 5.16 -4.97 2.34
CA ASP A 76 4.77 -5.53 1.05
C ASP A 76 3.98 -4.47 0.29
N PHE A 77 3.94 -4.60 -1.02
CA PHE A 77 3.11 -3.71 -1.83
C PHE A 77 2.28 -4.50 -2.82
N GLU A 78 1.14 -3.93 -3.19
CA GLU A 78 0.25 -4.52 -4.17
C GLU A 78 -0.26 -3.42 -5.10
N ILE A 79 -0.04 -3.61 -6.39
CA ILE A 79 -0.57 -2.69 -7.40
C ILE A 79 -2.03 -3.05 -7.63
N GLN A 80 -2.93 -2.12 -7.31
CA GLN A 80 -4.37 -2.34 -7.35
C GLN A 80 -4.94 -2.16 -8.75
N SER A 81 -4.53 -1.09 -9.42
CA SER A 81 -5.10 -0.76 -10.72
C SER A 81 -4.21 0.18 -11.50
N ALA A 82 -4.40 0.20 -12.81
CA ALA A 82 -3.83 1.21 -13.70
C ALA A 82 -4.94 1.66 -14.64
N ALA A 83 -5.30 2.92 -14.58
CA ALA A 83 -6.36 3.49 -15.38
C ALA A 83 -5.79 4.60 -16.27
N GLU A 84 -6.21 4.59 -17.54
CA GLU A 84 -5.84 5.64 -18.48
C GLU A 84 -6.60 6.93 -18.14
N LEU A 85 -5.88 8.03 -18.14
CA LEU A 85 -6.48 9.36 -17.91
C LEU A 85 -6.88 10.05 -19.21
#